data_09be6d266bb773b50c7f48f914341a1d
#
_entry.id   09be6d266bb773b50c7f48f914341a1d
#
_cell.length_a   1.000
_cell.length_b   1.000
_cell.length_c   1.000
_cell.angle_alpha   90.00
_cell.angle_beta   90.00
_cell.angle_gamma   90.00
#
_symmetry.space_group_name_H-M   'P 1'
#
loop_
_entity.id
_entity.type
_entity.pdbx_description
1 polymer ?
#
loop_
_entity_poly.entity_id
_entity_poly.type
_entity_poly.pdbx_seq_one_letter_code
_entity_poly.pdbx_strand_id
1 'polypeptide(L)'
;MKKHSDTILLSSHDLVGHLNCGHLTGLDLQVAIGTLGKPKVWDSLLDILRERGLRHEQAYLGHLEDAGFQTVTIEGVDITSDAVTATLQAMEDGATIIVQAALQHERWTGRADILQRVEKPSSFGDWSYEIIDTKLARETKGGTVLQLCLYADLLSHMQGVESEHVHVVAPWSDFIPQSYRVADYAAFFRQAKVVVENATLLA
;
A
#
# COMPACT_ATOMS: atom_id res chain seq x y z
N MET A 1 -5.12 3.76 -12.01
CA MET A 1 -4.74 2.84 -13.14
C MET A 1 -3.58 3.40 -13.93
N LYS A 2 -2.67 2.56 -14.40
CA LYS A 2 -1.52 2.94 -15.26
C LYS A 2 -1.34 1.87 -16.33
N LYS A 3 -1.26 2.26 -17.60
CA LYS A 3 -0.94 1.32 -18.68
C LYS A 3 0.56 1.06 -18.70
N HIS A 4 0.95 -0.20 -18.68
CA HIS A 4 2.32 -0.65 -18.85
C HIS A 4 2.34 -1.72 -19.95
N SER A 5 2.92 -1.40 -21.11
CA SER A 5 2.82 -2.23 -22.32
C SER A 5 1.34 -2.55 -22.65
N ASP A 6 0.96 -3.80 -22.69
CA ASP A 6 -0.42 -4.25 -22.98
C ASP A 6 -1.23 -4.54 -21.70
N THR A 7 -0.68 -4.24 -20.51
CA THR A 7 -1.35 -4.53 -19.23
C THR A 7 -1.76 -3.23 -18.52
N ILE A 8 -2.93 -3.23 -17.92
CA ILE A 8 -3.37 -2.17 -17.02
C ILE A 8 -2.96 -2.56 -15.59
N LEU A 9 -2.04 -1.81 -15.02
CA LEU A 9 -1.67 -1.94 -13.62
C LEU A 9 -2.70 -1.25 -12.74
N LEU A 10 -3.05 -1.90 -11.65
CA LEU A 10 -4.04 -1.48 -10.66
C LEU A 10 -3.37 -1.19 -9.32
N SER A 11 -3.99 -0.32 -8.53
CA SER A 11 -3.52 0.10 -7.21
C SER A 11 -4.65 0.14 -6.18
N SER A 12 -4.31 0.36 -4.93
CA SER A 12 -5.30 0.58 -3.87
C SER A 12 -6.23 1.76 -4.14
N HIS A 13 -5.74 2.79 -4.84
CA HIS A 13 -6.56 3.93 -5.24
C HIS A 13 -7.68 3.51 -6.20
N ASP A 14 -7.39 2.60 -7.13
CA ASP A 14 -8.38 2.08 -8.09
C ASP A 14 -9.41 1.21 -7.38
N LEU A 15 -8.99 0.39 -6.42
CA LEU A 15 -9.86 -0.44 -5.60
C LEU A 15 -10.85 0.42 -4.80
N VAL A 16 -10.35 1.40 -4.04
CA VAL A 16 -11.17 2.29 -3.22
C VAL A 16 -12.02 3.22 -4.08
N GLY A 17 -11.48 3.71 -5.19
CA GLY A 17 -12.20 4.54 -6.16
C GLY A 17 -13.41 3.81 -6.75
N HIS A 18 -13.27 2.55 -7.13
CA HIS A 18 -14.35 1.72 -7.64
C HIS A 18 -15.50 1.54 -6.63
N LEU A 19 -15.16 1.28 -5.37
CA LEU A 19 -16.14 1.14 -4.30
C LEU A 19 -16.92 2.43 -4.01
N ASN A 20 -16.26 3.57 -4.15
CA ASN A 20 -16.91 4.87 -4.00
C ASN A 20 -17.80 5.21 -5.21
N CYS A 21 -17.38 4.85 -6.42
CA CYS A 21 -18.10 5.11 -7.65
C CYS A 21 -17.63 4.17 -8.78
N GLY A 22 -18.40 3.14 -9.09
CA GLY A 22 -18.05 2.20 -10.16
C GLY A 22 -17.90 2.86 -11.55
N HIS A 23 -18.61 3.99 -11.81
CA HIS A 23 -18.44 4.75 -13.05
C HIS A 23 -17.03 5.35 -13.19
N LEU A 24 -16.38 5.73 -12.07
CA LEU A 24 -15.03 6.27 -12.07
C LEU A 24 -14.02 5.28 -12.67
N THR A 25 -14.20 3.99 -12.44
CA THR A 25 -13.34 2.94 -13.00
C THR A 25 -13.27 3.00 -14.53
N GLY A 26 -14.41 3.18 -15.19
CA GLY A 26 -14.47 3.32 -16.66
C GLY A 26 -13.77 4.60 -17.15
N LEU A 27 -13.89 5.70 -16.43
CA LEU A 27 -13.20 6.95 -16.76
C LEU A 27 -11.69 6.83 -16.55
N ASP A 28 -11.26 6.25 -15.43
CA ASP A 28 -9.85 6.02 -15.13
C ASP A 28 -9.19 5.07 -16.14
N LEU A 29 -9.94 4.07 -16.61
CA LEU A 29 -9.48 3.19 -17.68
C LEU A 29 -9.28 3.95 -18.99
N GLN A 30 -10.24 4.82 -19.38
CA GLN A 30 -10.11 5.66 -20.57
C GLN A 30 -8.90 6.61 -20.48
N VAL A 31 -8.64 7.15 -19.29
CA VAL A 31 -7.42 7.95 -19.03
C VAL A 31 -6.17 7.08 -19.18
N ALA A 32 -6.16 5.87 -18.61
CA ALA A 32 -5.00 4.98 -18.65
C ALA A 32 -4.65 4.54 -20.07
N ILE A 33 -5.65 4.28 -20.93
CA ILE A 33 -5.43 3.93 -22.35
C ILE A 33 -5.26 5.14 -23.28
N GLY A 34 -5.41 6.38 -22.75
CA GLY A 34 -5.17 7.60 -23.48
C GLY A 34 -6.32 8.11 -24.36
N THR A 35 -7.53 7.55 -24.21
CA THR A 35 -8.74 8.02 -24.93
C THR A 35 -9.42 9.20 -24.24
N LEU A 36 -9.13 9.42 -22.95
CA LEU A 36 -9.59 10.55 -22.17
C LEU A 36 -8.42 11.28 -21.54
N GLY A 37 -8.45 12.61 -21.57
CA GLY A 37 -7.45 13.44 -20.87
C GLY A 37 -7.66 13.41 -19.36
N LYS A 38 -6.58 13.24 -18.59
CA LYS A 38 -6.65 13.30 -17.12
C LYS A 38 -7.04 14.74 -16.70
N PRO A 39 -8.08 14.92 -15.85
CA PRO A 39 -8.46 16.25 -15.38
C PRO A 39 -7.32 16.88 -14.57
N LYS A 40 -7.06 18.16 -14.83
CA LYS A 40 -6.12 18.96 -14.04
C LYS A 40 -6.90 19.57 -12.88
N VAL A 41 -6.78 18.99 -11.71
CA VAL A 41 -7.34 19.55 -10.47
C VAL A 41 -6.16 20.13 -9.67
N TRP A 42 -6.23 21.44 -9.39
CA TRP A 42 -5.32 22.06 -8.44
C TRP A 42 -6.12 22.43 -7.19
N ASP A 43 -5.66 21.93 -6.03
CA ASP A 43 -6.27 22.20 -4.74
C ASP A 43 -5.15 22.40 -3.70
N SER A 44 -5.02 23.64 -3.24
CA SER A 44 -4.02 24.02 -2.25
C SER A 44 -4.20 23.29 -0.90
N LEU A 45 -5.42 22.87 -0.58
CA LEU A 45 -5.68 22.09 0.63
C LEU A 45 -5.06 20.68 0.53
N LEU A 46 -5.10 20.07 -0.64
CA LEU A 46 -4.47 18.77 -0.87
C LEU A 46 -2.95 18.84 -0.71
N ASP A 47 -2.32 19.92 -1.12
CA ASP A 47 -0.88 20.12 -0.95
C ASP A 47 -0.50 20.24 0.53
N ILE A 48 -1.28 21.00 1.31
CA ILE A 48 -1.10 21.14 2.76
C ILE A 48 -1.29 19.77 3.46
N LEU A 49 -2.32 19.02 3.08
CA LEU A 49 -2.56 17.68 3.66
C LEU A 49 -1.44 16.72 3.33
N ARG A 50 -0.92 16.74 2.10
CA ARG A 50 0.22 15.92 1.69
C ARG A 50 1.47 16.25 2.51
N GLU A 51 1.80 17.54 2.67
CA GLU A 51 2.94 17.97 3.48
C GLU A 51 2.80 17.54 4.94
N ARG A 52 1.61 17.67 5.52
CA ARG A 52 1.35 17.20 6.89
C ARG A 52 1.47 15.68 7.01
N GLY A 53 1.03 14.93 5.99
CA GLY A 53 1.20 13.48 5.92
C GLY A 53 2.66 13.07 5.94
N LEU A 54 3.47 13.68 5.08
CA LEU A 54 4.91 13.44 5.03
C LEU A 54 5.62 13.77 6.35
N ARG A 55 5.27 14.88 7.00
CA ARG A 55 5.82 15.22 8.32
C ARG A 55 5.46 14.19 9.39
N HIS A 56 4.23 13.67 9.36
CA HIS A 56 3.79 12.64 10.31
C HIS A 56 4.53 11.32 10.09
N GLU A 57 4.68 10.89 8.84
CA GLU A 57 5.47 9.71 8.47
C GLU A 57 6.93 9.86 8.92
N GLN A 58 7.57 11.00 8.63
CA GLN A 58 8.94 11.28 9.08
C GLN A 58 9.09 11.28 10.60
N ALA A 59 8.10 11.84 11.32
CA ALA A 59 8.12 11.85 12.78
C ALA A 59 8.00 10.41 13.35
N TYR A 60 7.18 9.57 12.72
CA TYR A 60 7.08 8.17 13.12
C TYR A 60 8.35 7.38 12.82
N LEU A 61 8.99 7.60 11.66
CA LEU A 61 10.28 7.00 11.34
C LEU A 61 11.37 7.41 12.35
N GLY A 62 11.44 8.70 12.70
CA GLY A 62 12.35 9.17 13.76
C GLY A 62 12.09 8.48 15.10
N HIS A 63 10.83 8.27 15.47
CA HIS A 63 10.46 7.51 16.67
C HIS A 63 10.98 6.06 16.64
N LEU A 64 10.88 5.38 15.47
CA LEU A 64 11.40 4.02 15.31
C LEU A 64 12.94 3.99 15.38
N GLU A 65 13.61 4.96 14.80
CA GLU A 65 15.08 5.09 14.86
C GLU A 65 15.57 5.38 16.30
N ASP A 66 14.88 6.26 17.01
CA ASP A 66 15.15 6.55 18.44
C ASP A 66 14.93 5.31 19.33
N ALA A 67 14.01 4.42 18.94
CA ALA A 67 13.80 3.13 19.59
C ALA A 67 14.86 2.07 19.21
N GLY A 68 15.81 2.40 18.33
CA GLY A 68 16.92 1.55 17.93
C GLY A 68 16.66 0.66 16.70
N PHE A 69 15.53 0.86 15.97
CA PHE A 69 15.29 0.13 14.74
C PHE A 69 16.16 0.69 13.60
N GLN A 70 16.75 -0.22 12.82
CA GLN A 70 17.45 0.14 11.59
C GLN A 70 16.45 0.20 10.43
N THR A 71 16.51 1.29 9.65
CA THR A 71 15.64 1.52 8.52
C THR A 71 16.38 1.31 7.20
N VAL A 72 15.69 0.69 6.23
CA VAL A 72 16.12 0.59 4.83
C VAL A 72 15.07 1.27 3.97
N THR A 73 15.42 2.32 3.25
CA THR A 73 14.49 3.06 2.39
C THR A 73 14.60 2.57 0.95
N ILE A 74 13.47 2.24 0.34
CA ILE A 74 13.38 1.91 -1.08
C ILE A 74 13.18 3.18 -1.89
N GLU A 75 14.16 3.52 -2.69
CA GLU A 75 14.20 4.77 -3.46
C GLU A 75 13.15 4.83 -4.59
N GLY A 76 12.79 6.04 -4.96
CA GLY A 76 11.85 6.33 -6.05
C GLY A 76 10.39 6.39 -5.62
N VAL A 77 9.55 6.88 -6.52
CA VAL A 77 8.09 7.06 -6.30
C VAL A 77 7.29 6.01 -7.07
N ASP A 78 7.77 5.60 -8.22
CA ASP A 78 7.12 4.61 -9.08
C ASP A 78 7.41 3.17 -8.61
N ILE A 79 6.45 2.29 -8.84
CA ILE A 79 6.66 0.85 -8.64
C ILE A 79 7.33 0.31 -9.90
N THR A 80 8.65 0.20 -9.86
CA THR A 80 9.47 -0.38 -10.93
C THR A 80 9.93 -1.78 -10.54
N SER A 81 10.36 -2.58 -11.51
CA SER A 81 10.98 -3.90 -11.24
C SER A 81 12.18 -3.79 -10.30
N ASP A 82 12.98 -2.74 -10.44
CA ASP A 82 14.16 -2.51 -9.60
C ASP A 82 13.75 -2.19 -8.15
N ALA A 83 12.70 -1.37 -7.96
CA ALA A 83 12.17 -1.08 -6.63
C ALA A 83 11.57 -2.32 -5.95
N VAL A 84 10.86 -3.17 -6.70
CA VAL A 84 10.34 -4.45 -6.19
C VAL A 84 11.49 -5.39 -5.82
N THR A 85 12.51 -5.50 -6.67
CA THR A 85 13.72 -6.30 -6.40
C THR A 85 14.46 -5.80 -5.16
N ALA A 86 14.62 -4.48 -5.01
CA ALA A 86 15.25 -3.89 -3.82
C ALA A 86 14.44 -4.16 -2.55
N THR A 87 13.10 -4.15 -2.64
CA THR A 87 12.22 -4.52 -1.51
C THR A 87 12.44 -5.99 -1.12
N LEU A 88 12.42 -6.91 -2.10
CA LEU A 88 12.66 -8.34 -1.85
C LEU A 88 14.03 -8.57 -1.22
N GLN A 89 15.07 -7.94 -1.73
CA GLN A 89 16.42 -8.07 -1.17
C GLN A 89 16.48 -7.59 0.28
N ALA A 90 15.86 -6.43 0.61
CA ALA A 90 15.81 -5.95 1.98
C ALA A 90 15.04 -6.92 2.91
N MET A 91 13.99 -7.59 2.40
CA MET A 91 13.25 -8.60 3.15
C MET A 91 14.08 -9.87 3.37
N GLU A 92 14.80 -10.34 2.36
CA GLU A 92 15.71 -11.50 2.44
C GLU A 92 16.87 -11.25 3.40
N ASP A 93 17.41 -10.04 3.41
CA ASP A 93 18.46 -9.60 4.33
C ASP A 93 17.97 -9.45 5.77
N GLY A 94 16.66 -9.55 6.01
CA GLY A 94 16.04 -9.46 7.32
C GLY A 94 16.01 -8.06 7.92
N ALA A 95 15.95 -7.01 7.09
CA ALA A 95 15.86 -5.62 7.55
C ALA A 95 14.71 -5.45 8.55
N THR A 96 14.96 -4.75 9.67
CA THR A 96 13.94 -4.59 10.72
C THR A 96 12.78 -3.70 10.30
N ILE A 97 13.08 -2.63 9.56
CA ILE A 97 12.11 -1.68 9.01
C ILE A 97 12.48 -1.42 7.55
N ILE A 98 11.51 -1.58 6.65
CA ILE A 98 11.66 -1.21 5.23
C ILE A 98 10.67 -0.09 4.93
N VAL A 99 11.20 1.06 4.49
CA VAL A 99 10.43 2.28 4.24
C VAL A 99 10.12 2.38 2.76
N GLN A 100 8.89 2.80 2.43
CA GLN A 100 8.42 3.01 1.06
C GLN A 100 8.56 1.74 0.19
N ALA A 101 8.20 0.58 0.74
CA ALA A 101 8.34 -0.72 0.10
C ALA A 101 7.47 -0.83 -1.15
N ALA A 102 8.08 -1.24 -2.28
CA ALA A 102 7.40 -1.46 -3.54
C ALA A 102 6.86 -2.90 -3.59
N LEU A 103 5.54 -3.06 -3.66
CA LEU A 103 4.85 -4.33 -3.69
C LEU A 103 4.21 -4.55 -5.07
N GLN A 104 4.33 -5.76 -5.60
CA GLN A 104 3.68 -6.13 -6.86
C GLN A 104 3.37 -7.63 -6.89
N HIS A 105 2.16 -7.94 -7.34
CA HIS A 105 1.78 -9.29 -7.74
C HIS A 105 0.80 -9.19 -8.92
N GLU A 106 1.11 -9.92 -10.00
CA GLU A 106 0.38 -9.82 -11.27
C GLU A 106 0.22 -8.36 -11.73
N ARG A 107 -1.00 -7.88 -11.89
CA ARG A 107 -1.30 -6.50 -12.31
C ARG A 107 -1.58 -5.54 -11.15
N TRP A 108 -1.53 -6.01 -9.91
CA TRP A 108 -1.71 -5.18 -8.72
C TRP A 108 -0.38 -4.68 -8.18
N THR A 109 -0.36 -3.40 -7.87
CA THR A 109 0.83 -2.72 -7.36
C THR A 109 0.48 -1.87 -6.15
N GLY A 110 1.45 -1.70 -5.26
CA GLY A 110 1.32 -0.85 -4.08
C GLY A 110 2.65 -0.35 -3.57
N ARG A 111 2.61 0.75 -2.84
CA ARG A 111 3.75 1.25 -2.08
C ARG A 111 3.32 1.34 -0.63
N ALA A 112 3.87 0.47 0.20
CA ALA A 112 3.63 0.48 1.63
C ALA A 112 4.55 1.51 2.29
N ASP A 113 4.01 2.33 3.18
CA ASP A 113 4.80 3.33 3.91
C ASP A 113 5.93 2.62 4.67
N ILE A 114 5.59 1.58 5.43
CA ILE A 114 6.52 0.83 6.26
C ILE A 114 6.18 -0.66 6.25
N LEU A 115 7.19 -1.52 6.07
CA LEU A 115 7.13 -2.92 6.46
C LEU A 115 7.94 -3.10 7.73
N GLN A 116 7.34 -3.71 8.74
CA GLN A 116 7.99 -4.08 9.99
C GLN A 116 8.19 -5.59 10.05
N ARG A 117 9.43 -6.00 10.34
CA ARG A 117 9.76 -7.41 10.59
C ARG A 117 9.04 -7.91 11.84
N VAL A 118 8.46 -9.12 11.72
CA VAL A 118 7.86 -9.87 12.81
C VAL A 118 8.45 -11.28 12.87
N GLU A 119 8.52 -11.85 14.08
CA GLU A 119 9.11 -13.16 14.30
C GLU A 119 8.07 -14.27 14.00
N LYS A 120 7.72 -14.39 12.71
CA LYS A 120 6.81 -15.41 12.16
C LYS A 120 7.46 -16.01 10.92
N PRO A 121 7.62 -17.34 10.82
CA PRO A 121 8.28 -17.96 9.68
C PRO A 121 7.63 -17.65 8.34
N SER A 122 8.46 -17.46 7.31
CA SER A 122 8.06 -17.21 5.92
C SER A 122 9.01 -17.90 4.95
N SER A 123 8.92 -17.59 3.66
CA SER A 123 9.90 -18.03 2.64
C SER A 123 11.32 -17.51 2.89
N PHE A 124 11.48 -16.46 3.69
CA PHE A 124 12.79 -15.85 3.99
C PHE A 124 13.51 -16.48 5.21
N GLY A 125 12.81 -17.25 6.04
CA GLY A 125 13.36 -17.84 7.27
C GLY A 125 12.38 -17.72 8.44
N ASP A 126 12.91 -17.47 9.64
CA ASP A 126 12.12 -17.41 10.88
C ASP A 126 11.38 -16.06 11.06
N TRP A 127 11.34 -15.22 10.05
CA TRP A 127 10.66 -13.92 10.07
C TRP A 127 9.77 -13.72 8.86
N SER A 128 8.87 -12.77 8.99
CA SER A 128 8.03 -12.20 7.93
C SER A 128 7.84 -10.72 8.18
N TYR A 129 6.94 -10.08 7.42
CA TYR A 129 6.66 -8.65 7.53
C TYR A 129 5.18 -8.38 7.68
N GLU A 130 4.86 -7.34 8.42
CA GLU A 130 3.54 -6.73 8.51
C GLU A 130 3.61 -5.26 8.10
N ILE A 131 2.46 -4.71 7.66
CA ILE A 131 2.39 -3.36 7.12
C ILE A 131 2.00 -2.38 8.20
N ILE A 132 2.73 -1.27 8.27
CA ILE A 132 2.35 -0.09 9.04
C ILE A 132 2.14 1.07 8.06
N ASP A 133 1.02 1.74 8.18
CA ASP A 133 0.64 2.88 7.37
C ASP A 133 0.37 4.09 8.25
N THR A 134 0.84 5.26 7.85
CA THR A 134 0.64 6.49 8.60
C THR A 134 -0.51 7.29 8.02
N LYS A 135 -1.46 7.72 8.83
CA LYS A 135 -2.65 8.44 8.38
C LYS A 135 -2.98 9.64 9.26
N LEU A 136 -3.36 10.74 8.62
CA LEU A 136 -3.80 11.96 9.31
C LEU A 136 -5.27 11.91 9.77
N ALA A 137 -6.03 10.92 9.31
CA ALA A 137 -7.45 10.82 9.61
C ALA A 137 -7.69 10.54 11.11
N ARG A 138 -8.70 11.14 11.72
CA ARG A 138 -9.04 10.92 13.13
C ARG A 138 -9.52 9.50 13.42
N GLU A 139 -10.14 8.89 12.43
CA GLU A 139 -10.64 7.51 12.48
C GLU A 139 -10.18 6.77 11.24
N THR A 140 -9.83 5.50 11.38
CA THR A 140 -9.47 4.66 10.24
C THR A 140 -10.71 4.39 9.41
N LYS A 141 -10.71 4.87 8.17
CA LYS A 141 -11.81 4.68 7.22
C LYS A 141 -11.75 3.30 6.58
N GLY A 142 -12.89 2.75 6.18
CA GLY A 142 -12.97 1.47 5.47
C GLY A 142 -12.08 1.40 4.22
N GLY A 143 -11.95 2.52 3.47
CA GLY A 143 -11.03 2.61 2.33
C GLY A 143 -9.55 2.43 2.73
N THR A 144 -9.13 2.93 3.89
CA THR A 144 -7.78 2.70 4.43
C THR A 144 -7.56 1.22 4.73
N VAL A 145 -8.53 0.57 5.40
CA VAL A 145 -8.43 -0.87 5.70
C VAL A 145 -8.34 -1.69 4.42
N LEU A 146 -9.11 -1.36 3.38
CA LEU A 146 -9.04 -2.05 2.09
C LEU A 146 -7.72 -1.82 1.35
N GLN A 147 -7.16 -0.63 1.43
CA GLN A 147 -5.81 -0.34 0.95
C GLN A 147 -4.79 -1.27 1.62
N LEU A 148 -4.87 -1.38 2.94
CA LEU A 148 -3.96 -2.23 3.72
C LEU A 148 -4.18 -3.72 3.46
N CYS A 149 -5.42 -4.16 3.25
CA CYS A 149 -5.71 -5.53 2.82
C CYS A 149 -5.09 -5.85 1.45
N LEU A 150 -5.12 -4.90 0.50
CA LEU A 150 -4.42 -5.08 -0.77
C LEU A 150 -2.90 -5.21 -0.56
N TYR A 151 -2.31 -4.36 0.26
CA TYR A 151 -0.88 -4.43 0.52
C TYR A 151 -0.50 -5.74 1.23
N ALA A 152 -1.33 -6.21 2.18
CA ALA A 152 -1.14 -7.50 2.84
C ALA A 152 -1.25 -8.68 1.86
N ASP A 153 -2.17 -8.62 0.89
CA ASP A 153 -2.31 -9.60 -0.17
C ASP A 153 -1.07 -9.64 -1.08
N LEU A 154 -0.58 -8.46 -1.54
CA LEU A 154 0.64 -8.36 -2.32
C LEU A 154 1.86 -8.89 -1.55
N LEU A 155 1.99 -8.48 -0.29
CA LEU A 155 3.06 -8.90 0.59
C LEU A 155 3.05 -10.42 0.83
N SER A 156 1.85 -11.02 0.97
CA SER A 156 1.73 -12.46 1.17
C SER A 156 2.28 -13.28 0.01
N HIS A 157 2.10 -12.79 -1.22
CA HIS A 157 2.69 -13.41 -2.42
C HIS A 157 4.22 -13.26 -2.47
N MET A 158 4.77 -12.17 -1.94
CA MET A 158 6.21 -11.95 -1.90
C MET A 158 6.91 -12.78 -0.83
N GLN A 159 6.28 -12.97 0.34
CA GLN A 159 6.88 -13.65 1.50
C GLN A 159 6.38 -15.08 1.73
N GLY A 160 5.39 -15.55 0.95
CA GLY A 160 4.87 -16.91 1.04
C GLY A 160 4.02 -17.20 2.28
N VAL A 161 3.65 -16.18 3.06
CA VAL A 161 2.80 -16.30 4.26
C VAL A 161 1.89 -15.08 4.39
N GLU A 162 0.65 -15.29 4.84
CA GLU A 162 -0.29 -14.19 5.09
C GLU A 162 0.11 -13.38 6.32
N SER A 163 0.06 -12.04 6.20
CA SER A 163 0.15 -11.13 7.34
C SER A 163 -1.09 -11.32 8.22
N GLU A 164 -0.90 -11.44 9.53
CA GLU A 164 -2.03 -11.57 10.46
C GLU A 164 -2.69 -10.22 10.69
N HIS A 165 -1.87 -9.17 10.82
CA HIS A 165 -2.32 -7.83 11.09
C HIS A 165 -1.76 -6.82 10.09
N VAL A 166 -2.46 -5.70 9.99
CA VAL A 166 -2.01 -4.45 9.39
C VAL A 166 -2.22 -3.34 10.40
N HIS A 167 -1.40 -2.31 10.36
CA HIS A 167 -1.35 -1.31 11.42
C HIS A 167 -1.50 0.09 10.86
N VAL A 168 -2.17 0.97 11.62
CA VAL A 168 -2.32 2.38 11.29
C VAL A 168 -1.78 3.22 12.45
N VAL A 169 -0.91 4.17 12.14
CA VAL A 169 -0.39 5.14 13.09
C VAL A 169 -1.00 6.51 12.82
N ALA A 170 -1.76 7.00 13.78
CA ALA A 170 -2.44 8.29 13.71
C ALA A 170 -1.69 9.35 14.54
N PRO A 171 -1.81 10.68 14.23
CA PRO A 171 -1.06 11.72 14.91
C PRO A 171 -1.35 11.86 16.40
N TRP A 172 -2.49 11.38 16.87
CA TRP A 172 -2.91 11.44 18.29
C TRP A 172 -2.69 10.13 19.04
N SER A 173 -2.09 9.12 18.40
CA SER A 173 -1.87 7.81 19.01
C SER A 173 -0.58 7.70 19.82
N ASP A 174 0.15 8.81 20.02
CA ASP A 174 1.49 8.82 20.62
C ASP A 174 2.41 7.76 19.96
N PHE A 175 2.29 7.62 18.63
CA PHE A 175 2.95 6.61 17.82
C PHE A 175 2.61 5.15 18.15
N ILE A 176 1.55 4.90 18.93
CA ILE A 176 1.05 3.54 19.19
C ILE A 176 0.23 3.09 17.96
N PRO A 177 0.65 2.02 17.26
CA PRO A 177 -0.09 1.52 16.11
C PRO A 177 -1.44 0.91 16.51
N GLN A 178 -2.49 1.25 15.79
CA GLN A 178 -3.77 0.57 15.86
C GLN A 178 -3.77 -0.62 14.91
N SER A 179 -3.94 -1.83 15.44
CA SER A 179 -3.88 -3.08 14.68
C SER A 179 -5.26 -3.51 14.18
N TYR A 180 -5.31 -3.99 12.94
CA TYR A 180 -6.49 -4.57 12.28
C TYR A 180 -6.15 -5.97 11.81
N ARG A 181 -6.97 -6.94 12.18
CA ARG A 181 -6.80 -8.32 11.77
C ARG A 181 -7.25 -8.49 10.31
N VAL A 182 -6.36 -8.92 9.44
CA VAL A 182 -6.61 -9.04 7.98
C VAL A 182 -7.79 -9.98 7.70
N ALA A 183 -7.89 -11.09 8.43
CA ALA A 183 -8.94 -12.09 8.27
C ALA A 183 -10.36 -11.51 8.42
N ASP A 184 -10.56 -10.47 9.24
CA ASP A 184 -11.86 -9.86 9.49
C ASP A 184 -12.41 -9.12 8.26
N TYR A 185 -11.54 -8.71 7.33
CA TYR A 185 -11.87 -7.96 6.12
C TYR A 185 -11.67 -8.76 4.84
N ALA A 186 -11.02 -9.92 4.91
CA ALA A 186 -10.55 -10.68 3.76
C ALA A 186 -11.66 -11.07 2.78
N ALA A 187 -12.85 -11.43 3.26
CA ALA A 187 -13.96 -11.83 2.39
C ALA A 187 -14.45 -10.65 1.53
N PHE A 188 -14.65 -9.49 2.16
CA PHE A 188 -15.06 -8.28 1.46
C PHE A 188 -13.99 -7.77 0.50
N PHE A 189 -12.72 -7.79 0.94
CA PHE A 189 -11.58 -7.41 0.11
C PHE A 189 -11.50 -8.28 -1.17
N ARG A 190 -11.55 -9.61 -1.05
CA ARG A 190 -11.50 -10.52 -2.20
C ARG A 190 -12.64 -10.24 -3.20
N GLN A 191 -13.85 -10.02 -2.70
CA GLN A 191 -14.99 -9.67 -3.56
C GLN A 191 -14.76 -8.35 -4.29
N ALA A 192 -14.32 -7.31 -3.58
CA ALA A 192 -14.02 -6.00 -4.15
C ALA A 192 -12.93 -6.09 -5.23
N LYS A 193 -11.84 -6.83 -4.95
CA LYS A 193 -10.73 -7.07 -5.89
C LYS A 193 -11.23 -7.68 -7.19
N VAL A 194 -12.02 -8.77 -7.13
CA VAL A 194 -12.60 -9.46 -8.30
C VAL A 194 -13.51 -8.53 -9.12
N VAL A 195 -14.31 -7.69 -8.46
CA VAL A 195 -15.22 -6.76 -9.17
C VAL A 195 -14.40 -5.71 -9.97
N VAL A 196 -13.33 -5.16 -9.39
CA VAL A 196 -12.44 -4.23 -10.09
C VAL A 196 -11.71 -4.92 -11.25
N GLU A 197 -11.22 -6.12 -11.04
CA GLU A 197 -10.56 -6.92 -12.07
C GLU A 197 -11.47 -7.14 -13.26
N ASN A 198 -12.70 -7.59 -13.03
CA ASN A 198 -13.69 -7.81 -14.08
C ASN A 198 -14.05 -6.51 -14.81
N ALA A 199 -14.23 -5.40 -14.09
CA ALA A 199 -14.53 -4.11 -14.69
C ALA A 199 -13.41 -3.56 -15.58
N THR A 200 -12.20 -4.07 -15.44
CA THR A 200 -11.01 -3.65 -16.21
C THR A 200 -10.50 -4.68 -17.22
N LEU A 201 -11.16 -5.85 -17.33
CA LEU A 201 -10.90 -6.88 -18.37
C LEU A 201 -11.72 -6.67 -19.63
N LEU A 202 -12.80 -5.88 -19.58
CA LEU A 202 -13.76 -5.68 -20.66
C LEU A 202 -13.41 -4.53 -21.61
N ALA A 203 -12.16 -4.10 -21.62
CA ALA A 203 -11.68 -3.01 -22.46
C ALA A 203 -10.73 -3.50 -23.56
#